data_741bc1f2b595bc78a83229b31d2b57ca
#
_entry.id   741bc1f2b595bc78a83229b31d2b57ca
#
_cell.length_a   1.000
_cell.length_b   1.000
_cell.length_c   1.000
_cell.angle_alpha   90.00
_cell.angle_beta   90.00
_cell.angle_gamma   90.00
#
_symmetry.space_group_name_H-M   'P 1'
#
loop_
_entity.id
_entity.type
_entity.pdbx_description
1 polymer ?
#
loop_
_entity_poly.entity_id
_entity_poly.type
_entity_poly.pdbx_seq_one_letter_code
_entity_poly.pdbx_strand_id
1 'polypeptide(L)'
;MGLRCDITLSITLVSPFLMPGLDVAALGIDAAALRDDCGKGCPIIPADQVKGLLSAACTTLAEAGVEIDGVAVTRTLIGRLFGRPSDEDGGEWGAPQRGAIIFGDLTAPPQIFGDLTAPPQKAASFTRVSIDGSTGAAKNGALQTVELVAPLGQRVTFSGTATVRFDPRTMPAPATKTAAEWVAALLHTALGVIPAVGGLKTAGFGQVAEASATMTHAE
;
A
#
# COMPACT_ATOMS: atom_id res chain seq x y z
N MET A 1 -25.13 -15.13 9.34
CA MET A 1 -25.13 -13.75 8.88
C MET A 1 -23.69 -13.28 9.00
N GLY A 2 -23.05 -12.91 7.86
CA GLY A 2 -21.66 -12.46 7.88
C GLY A 2 -21.61 -11.04 8.42
N LEU A 3 -20.60 -10.74 9.23
CA LEU A 3 -20.33 -9.39 9.74
C LEU A 3 -19.57 -8.61 8.68
N ARG A 4 -19.93 -7.34 8.48
CA ARG A 4 -19.20 -6.40 7.63
C ARG A 4 -18.64 -5.29 8.50
N CYS A 5 -17.38 -4.96 8.32
CA CYS A 5 -16.83 -3.75 8.91
C CYS A 5 -15.97 -2.99 7.89
N ASP A 6 -15.96 -1.67 8.01
CA ASP A 6 -15.13 -0.78 7.21
C ASP A 6 -14.00 -0.21 8.09
N ILE A 7 -12.79 -0.27 7.56
CA ILE A 7 -11.57 0.17 8.22
C ILE A 7 -10.94 1.26 7.35
N THR A 8 -10.75 2.45 7.91
CA THR A 8 -9.99 3.51 7.25
C THR A 8 -8.51 3.24 7.42
N LEU A 9 -7.80 3.20 6.29
CA LEU A 9 -6.36 3.10 6.22
C LEU A 9 -5.76 4.47 5.90
N SER A 10 -4.68 4.83 6.56
CA SER A 10 -3.94 6.07 6.31
C SER A 10 -2.45 5.80 6.32
N ILE A 11 -1.72 6.34 5.34
CA ILE A 11 -0.26 6.24 5.22
C ILE A 11 0.30 7.63 4.92
N THR A 12 1.14 8.15 5.79
CA THR A 12 1.83 9.43 5.61
C THR A 12 3.27 9.20 5.19
N LEU A 13 3.64 9.74 4.04
CA LEU A 13 4.99 9.67 3.48
C LEU A 13 5.75 10.97 3.75
N VAL A 14 7.07 10.88 3.98
CA VAL A 14 7.97 12.03 4.24
C VAL A 14 9.01 12.24 3.16
N SER A 15 9.03 11.39 2.15
CA SER A 15 9.96 11.46 1.04
C SER A 15 9.21 11.50 -0.29
N PRO A 16 9.87 11.89 -1.39
CA PRO A 16 9.28 11.81 -2.70
C PRO A 16 8.67 10.43 -2.94
N PHE A 17 7.52 10.41 -3.59
CA PHE A 17 6.79 9.18 -3.88
C PHE A 17 6.63 9.00 -5.39
N LEU A 18 6.80 7.77 -5.84
CA LEU A 18 6.50 7.36 -7.20
C LEU A 18 5.74 6.03 -7.17
N MET A 19 4.53 6.06 -7.70
CA MET A 19 3.83 4.87 -8.18
C MET A 19 3.75 5.01 -9.69
N PRO A 20 4.52 4.24 -10.47
CA PRO A 20 4.52 4.42 -11.91
C PRO A 20 3.15 4.02 -12.49
N GLY A 21 2.58 4.94 -13.28
CA GLY A 21 1.37 4.72 -14.06
C GLY A 21 1.69 4.28 -15.50
N LEU A 22 0.65 3.89 -16.22
CA LEU A 22 0.72 3.58 -17.65
C LEU A 22 0.46 4.82 -18.51
N ASP A 23 0.12 5.96 -17.90
CA ASP A 23 -0.20 7.19 -18.61
C ASP A 23 1.00 7.72 -19.37
N VAL A 24 0.70 8.35 -20.51
CA VAL A 24 1.71 8.99 -21.34
C VAL A 24 2.35 10.13 -20.54
N ALA A 25 3.59 9.92 -20.16
CA ALA A 25 4.37 10.94 -19.47
C ALA A 25 4.44 12.23 -20.31
N ALA A 26 4.48 13.38 -19.64
CA ALA A 26 4.77 14.63 -20.29
C ALA A 26 6.12 14.55 -20.99
N LEU A 27 6.32 15.35 -22.06
CA LEU A 27 7.56 15.33 -22.83
C LEU A 27 8.78 15.47 -21.91
N GLY A 28 9.69 14.49 -21.97
CA GLY A 28 10.89 14.45 -21.14
C GLY A 28 10.74 13.76 -19.77
N ILE A 29 9.61 13.08 -19.52
CA ILE A 29 9.38 12.24 -18.35
C ILE A 29 9.21 10.79 -18.81
N ASP A 30 10.03 9.88 -18.31
CA ASP A 30 10.00 8.46 -18.68
C ASP A 30 9.00 7.66 -17.86
N ALA A 31 8.65 8.13 -16.64
CA ALA A 31 7.65 7.51 -15.79
C ALA A 31 6.82 8.59 -15.09
N ALA A 32 5.54 8.64 -15.41
CA ALA A 32 4.55 9.47 -14.73
C ALA A 32 3.98 8.76 -13.49
N ALA A 33 3.51 9.56 -12.54
CA ALA A 33 2.83 9.05 -11.37
C ALA A 33 1.44 8.54 -11.71
N LEU A 34 1.06 7.41 -11.13
CA LEU A 34 -0.29 6.85 -11.23
C LEU A 34 -1.29 7.77 -10.53
N ARG A 35 -2.36 8.11 -11.23
CA ARG A 35 -3.43 9.00 -10.77
C ARG A 35 -4.80 8.35 -10.89
N ASP A 36 -5.77 8.86 -10.15
CA ASP A 36 -7.14 8.40 -10.25
C ASP A 36 -7.80 8.86 -11.57
N ASP A 37 -8.67 7.99 -12.12
CA ASP A 37 -9.45 8.27 -13.33
C ASP A 37 -10.69 9.14 -13.05
N CYS A 38 -10.94 9.48 -11.78
CA CYS A 38 -12.13 10.22 -11.35
C CYS A 38 -12.10 11.72 -11.66
N GLY A 39 -11.22 12.16 -12.55
CA GLY A 39 -11.14 13.52 -13.08
C GLY A 39 -10.47 14.54 -12.16
N LYS A 40 -9.97 14.12 -11.00
CA LYS A 40 -9.21 14.99 -10.08
C LYS A 40 -7.70 14.85 -10.23
N GLY A 41 -7.24 13.81 -10.91
CA GLY A 41 -5.82 13.55 -11.12
C GLY A 41 -5.03 13.36 -9.81
N CYS A 42 -5.68 12.87 -8.75
CA CYS A 42 -5.03 12.64 -7.47
C CYS A 42 -4.09 11.43 -7.56
N PRO A 43 -2.86 11.51 -7.04
CA PRO A 43 -2.00 10.36 -6.95
C PRO A 43 -2.63 9.27 -6.07
N ILE A 44 -2.44 8.03 -6.47
CA ILE A 44 -3.01 6.87 -5.78
C ILE A 44 -1.95 5.83 -5.42
N ILE A 45 -2.24 5.09 -4.36
CA ILE A 45 -1.64 3.78 -4.09
C ILE A 45 -2.72 2.76 -4.40
N PRO A 46 -2.58 1.94 -5.46
CA PRO A 46 -3.62 1.00 -5.88
C PRO A 46 -3.96 -0.04 -4.82
N ALA A 47 -5.21 -0.46 -4.79
CA ALA A 47 -5.74 -1.48 -3.86
C ALA A 47 -4.90 -2.76 -3.83
N ASP A 48 -4.45 -3.23 -4.99
CA ASP A 48 -3.61 -4.44 -5.09
C ASP A 48 -2.23 -4.24 -4.46
N GLN A 49 -1.66 -3.05 -4.59
CA GLN A 49 -0.39 -2.71 -3.93
C GLN A 49 -0.56 -2.66 -2.41
N VAL A 50 -1.65 -2.03 -1.93
CA VAL A 50 -1.98 -1.98 -0.49
C VAL A 50 -2.15 -3.39 0.06
N LYS A 51 -2.93 -4.23 -0.63
CA LYS A 51 -3.14 -5.64 -0.29
C LYS A 51 -1.81 -6.41 -0.21
N GLY A 52 -0.96 -6.27 -1.23
CA GLY A 52 0.34 -6.95 -1.28
C GLY A 52 1.26 -6.54 -0.12
N LEU A 53 1.35 -5.24 0.17
CA LEU A 53 2.16 -4.70 1.27
C LEU A 53 1.68 -5.22 2.63
N LEU A 54 0.38 -5.15 2.89
CA LEU A 54 -0.20 -5.61 4.16
C LEU A 54 -0.11 -7.12 4.32
N SER A 55 -0.32 -7.90 3.26
CA SER A 55 -0.16 -9.35 3.29
C SER A 55 1.28 -9.74 3.62
N ALA A 56 2.27 -9.09 2.98
CA ALA A 56 3.68 -9.32 3.27
C ALA A 56 4.05 -8.92 4.72
N ALA A 57 3.56 -7.77 5.19
CA ALA A 57 3.77 -7.30 6.55
C ALA A 57 3.18 -8.28 7.58
N CYS A 58 1.94 -8.74 7.37
CA CYS A 58 1.32 -9.76 8.23
C CYS A 58 2.11 -11.07 8.22
N THR A 59 2.67 -11.47 7.08
CA THR A 59 3.54 -12.66 6.99
C THR A 59 4.80 -12.49 7.84
N THR A 60 5.43 -11.32 7.77
CA THR A 60 6.58 -10.99 8.64
C THR A 60 6.21 -11.06 10.12
N LEU A 61 5.04 -10.53 10.51
CA LEU A 61 4.56 -10.62 11.89
C LEU A 61 4.34 -12.07 12.33
N ALA A 62 3.76 -12.91 11.46
CA ALA A 62 3.54 -14.33 11.74
C ALA A 62 4.87 -15.09 11.89
N GLU A 63 5.86 -14.82 11.05
CA GLU A 63 7.19 -15.42 11.12
C GLU A 63 7.96 -14.98 12.37
N ALA A 64 7.72 -13.77 12.84
CA ALA A 64 8.27 -13.26 14.09
C ALA A 64 7.51 -13.76 15.33
N GLY A 65 6.45 -14.55 15.18
CA GLY A 65 5.66 -15.05 16.30
C GLY A 65 4.87 -13.97 17.06
N VAL A 66 4.48 -12.89 16.38
CA VAL A 66 3.78 -11.77 17.01
C VAL A 66 2.36 -12.17 17.39
N GLU A 67 1.96 -11.78 18.60
CA GLU A 67 0.59 -11.86 19.07
C GLU A 67 -0.02 -10.46 19.19
N ILE A 68 -1.30 -10.36 18.82
CA ILE A 68 -2.08 -9.12 18.95
C ILE A 68 -3.21 -9.40 19.92
N ASP A 69 -3.19 -8.70 21.05
CA ASP A 69 -4.14 -8.90 22.17
C ASP A 69 -4.22 -10.38 22.62
N GLY A 70 -3.07 -11.09 22.63
CA GLY A 70 -2.97 -12.49 23.04
C GLY A 70 -3.43 -13.50 21.97
N VAL A 71 -3.69 -13.06 20.75
CA VAL A 71 -4.02 -13.92 19.60
C VAL A 71 -2.85 -13.95 18.64
N ALA A 72 -2.30 -15.15 18.39
CA ALA A 72 -1.17 -15.33 17.48
C ALA A 72 -1.55 -15.02 16.03
N VAL A 73 -0.71 -14.25 15.34
CA VAL A 73 -0.80 -14.03 13.90
C VAL A 73 -0.27 -15.29 13.20
N THR A 74 -1.10 -15.97 12.41
CA THR A 74 -0.74 -17.22 11.75
C THR A 74 -0.89 -17.14 10.23
N ARG A 75 -0.15 -17.97 9.47
CA ARG A 75 -0.28 -18.05 8.01
C ARG A 75 -1.70 -18.46 7.58
N THR A 76 -2.35 -19.34 8.32
CA THR A 76 -3.75 -19.72 8.04
C THR A 76 -4.69 -18.52 8.13
N LEU A 77 -4.51 -17.67 9.13
CA LEU A 77 -5.29 -16.46 9.31
C LEU A 77 -5.03 -15.45 8.17
N ILE A 78 -3.77 -15.27 7.77
CA ILE A 78 -3.40 -14.41 6.64
C ILE A 78 -4.08 -14.91 5.36
N GLY A 79 -4.06 -16.21 5.10
CA GLY A 79 -4.76 -16.81 3.96
C GLY A 79 -6.27 -16.57 3.97
N ARG A 80 -6.91 -16.55 5.15
CA ARG A 80 -8.34 -16.20 5.26
C ARG A 80 -8.62 -14.72 5.01
N LEU A 81 -7.74 -13.83 5.47
CA LEU A 81 -7.93 -12.37 5.34
C LEU A 81 -7.60 -11.90 3.93
N PHE A 82 -6.46 -12.30 3.39
CA PHE A 82 -5.96 -11.79 2.10
C PHE A 82 -6.26 -12.70 0.92
N GLY A 83 -6.70 -13.92 1.18
CA GLY A 83 -6.86 -14.96 0.17
C GLY A 83 -5.60 -15.78 -0.03
N ARG A 84 -5.76 -16.92 -0.69
CA ARG A 84 -4.65 -17.78 -1.07
C ARG A 84 -4.89 -18.35 -2.48
N PRO A 85 -3.82 -18.53 -3.29
CA PRO A 85 -3.92 -19.20 -4.57
C PRO A 85 -4.30 -20.67 -4.39
N SER A 86 -4.68 -21.34 -5.48
CA SER A 86 -4.73 -22.81 -5.53
C SER A 86 -3.31 -23.35 -5.51
N ASP A 87 -3.10 -24.42 -4.77
CA ASP A 87 -1.89 -25.20 -4.85
C ASP A 87 -2.08 -26.18 -6.00
N GLU A 88 -1.40 -25.96 -7.14
CA GLU A 88 -1.54 -26.78 -8.34
C GLU A 88 -1.08 -28.23 -8.10
N ASP A 89 -0.24 -28.45 -7.10
CA ASP A 89 0.35 -29.76 -6.76
C ASP A 89 -0.43 -30.52 -5.66
N GLY A 90 -1.64 -30.08 -5.28
CA GLY A 90 -2.44 -30.77 -4.26
C GLY A 90 -1.84 -30.71 -2.85
N GLY A 91 -1.00 -29.72 -2.59
CA GLY A 91 -0.34 -29.52 -1.33
C GLY A 91 -1.26 -29.11 -0.17
N GLU A 92 -0.67 -28.71 0.93
CA GLU A 92 -1.28 -28.43 2.24
C GLU A 92 -2.43 -27.38 2.22
N TRP A 93 -2.58 -26.63 1.13
CA TRP A 93 -3.45 -25.44 1.05
C TRP A 93 -4.82 -25.68 0.40
N GLY A 94 -5.02 -26.74 -0.39
CA GLY A 94 -6.31 -27.10 -1.01
C GLY A 94 -6.80 -26.09 -2.06
N ALA A 95 -8.12 -25.96 -2.21
CA ALA A 95 -8.76 -25.05 -3.20
C ALA A 95 -8.43 -23.57 -2.96
N PRO A 96 -8.41 -22.72 -4.04
CA PRO A 96 -8.20 -21.29 -3.91
C PRO A 96 -9.25 -20.67 -3.01
N GLN A 97 -8.84 -19.75 -2.16
CA GLN A 97 -9.74 -19.07 -1.23
C GLN A 97 -9.70 -17.57 -1.44
N ARG A 98 -10.88 -16.97 -1.65
CA ARG A 98 -11.02 -15.51 -1.70
C ARG A 98 -10.77 -14.92 -0.31
N GLY A 99 -10.00 -13.84 -0.24
CA GLY A 99 -9.77 -13.11 1.00
C GLY A 99 -11.03 -12.45 1.54
N ALA A 100 -11.09 -12.32 2.85
CA ALA A 100 -12.17 -11.65 3.56
C ALA A 100 -12.09 -10.12 3.46
N ILE A 101 -10.92 -9.56 3.13
CA ILE A 101 -10.69 -8.11 3.02
C ILE A 101 -10.71 -7.69 1.55
N ILE A 102 -11.46 -6.63 1.27
CA ILE A 102 -11.50 -5.93 -0.02
C ILE A 102 -10.88 -4.56 0.22
N PHE A 103 -9.79 -4.25 -0.46
CA PHE A 103 -9.11 -2.97 -0.36
C PHE A 103 -9.62 -2.03 -1.44
N GLY A 104 -9.77 -0.75 -1.09
CA GLY A 104 -9.87 0.35 -2.04
C GLY A 104 -8.50 0.99 -2.28
N ASP A 105 -8.41 1.82 -3.30
CA ASP A 105 -7.24 2.65 -3.53
C ASP A 105 -7.06 3.65 -2.38
N LEU A 106 -5.82 3.96 -2.03
CA LEU A 106 -5.55 5.07 -1.14
C LEU A 106 -5.23 6.29 -1.99
N THR A 107 -5.94 7.39 -1.75
CA THR A 107 -5.80 8.64 -2.47
C THR A 107 -5.20 9.73 -1.61
N ALA A 108 -4.40 10.62 -2.20
CA ALA A 108 -3.94 11.82 -1.54
C ALA A 108 -4.86 13.00 -1.90
N PRO A 109 -5.08 13.99 -0.98
CA PRO A 109 -5.91 15.15 -1.28
C PRO A 109 -5.33 15.98 -2.43
N PRO A 110 -6.16 16.52 -3.33
CA PRO A 110 -5.70 17.30 -4.48
C PRO A 110 -4.95 18.58 -4.11
N GLN A 111 -5.17 19.14 -2.94
CA GLN A 111 -4.57 20.39 -2.44
C GLN A 111 -3.03 20.36 -2.33
N ILE A 112 -2.42 19.17 -2.34
CA ILE A 112 -0.96 19.03 -2.21
C ILE A 112 -0.25 19.28 -3.56
N PHE A 113 -0.98 19.22 -4.67
CA PHE A 113 -0.43 19.24 -6.04
C PHE A 113 -0.65 20.54 -6.80
N GLY A 114 -1.10 21.60 -6.11
CA GLY A 114 -1.46 22.87 -6.71
C GLY A 114 -2.85 22.84 -7.35
N ASP A 115 -3.39 24.03 -7.62
CA ASP A 115 -4.65 24.19 -8.31
C ASP A 115 -4.48 23.68 -9.76
N LEU A 116 -5.20 22.64 -10.14
CA LEU A 116 -5.21 22.09 -11.50
C LEU A 116 -5.72 23.10 -12.54
N THR A 117 -6.29 24.24 -12.11
CA THR A 117 -6.68 25.37 -12.96
C THR A 117 -5.52 26.35 -13.20
N ALA A 118 -4.45 26.28 -12.43
CA ALA A 118 -3.23 27.04 -12.69
C ALA A 118 -2.47 26.39 -13.89
N PRO A 119 -1.72 27.20 -14.69
CA PRO A 119 -0.87 26.63 -15.72
C PRO A 119 0.04 25.59 -15.06
N PRO A 120 0.27 24.42 -15.70
CA PRO A 120 0.91 23.27 -15.06
C PRO A 120 2.24 23.72 -14.45
N GLN A 121 2.26 23.85 -13.12
CA GLN A 121 3.52 23.99 -12.42
C GLN A 121 4.33 22.77 -12.82
N LYS A 122 5.52 23.02 -13.35
CA LYS A 122 6.43 22.01 -13.85
C LYS A 122 6.48 20.89 -12.79
N ALA A 123 5.91 19.73 -13.11
CA ALA A 123 5.89 18.61 -12.18
C ALA A 123 7.31 18.40 -11.67
N ALA A 124 7.47 18.29 -10.37
CA ALA A 124 8.79 18.04 -9.81
C ALA A 124 9.27 16.72 -10.41
N SER A 125 10.49 16.70 -10.93
CA SER A 125 11.07 15.53 -11.56
C SER A 125 12.40 15.16 -10.91
N PHE A 126 12.69 13.87 -10.91
CA PHE A 126 13.96 13.32 -10.47
C PHE A 126 14.61 12.59 -11.63
N THR A 127 15.85 12.95 -11.93
CA THR A 127 16.63 12.33 -12.99
C THR A 127 17.70 11.45 -12.38
N ARG A 128 17.79 10.21 -12.86
CA ARG A 128 18.81 9.25 -12.46
C ARG A 128 19.51 8.66 -13.67
N VAL A 129 20.72 8.17 -13.46
CA VAL A 129 21.52 7.47 -14.47
C VAL A 129 22.01 6.15 -13.87
N SER A 130 22.05 5.09 -14.66
CA SER A 130 22.70 3.84 -14.27
C SER A 130 24.17 3.89 -14.65
N ILE A 131 25.04 3.58 -13.70
CA ILE A 131 26.49 3.50 -13.90
C ILE A 131 26.88 2.06 -14.25
N ASP A 132 27.73 1.90 -15.22
CA ASP A 132 28.35 0.60 -15.52
C ASP A 132 29.44 0.30 -14.49
N GLY A 133 29.28 -0.80 -13.75
CA GLY A 133 30.19 -1.16 -12.66
C GLY A 133 31.62 -1.52 -13.12
N SER A 134 31.81 -1.86 -14.41
CA SER A 134 33.11 -2.21 -14.95
C SER A 134 33.91 -0.98 -15.47
N THR A 135 33.21 -0.01 -16.01
CA THR A 135 33.81 1.18 -16.61
C THR A 135 33.71 2.41 -15.74
N GLY A 136 32.82 2.43 -14.75
CA GLY A 136 32.49 3.62 -13.95
C GLY A 136 31.78 4.73 -14.74
N ALA A 137 31.44 4.48 -16.02
CA ALA A 137 30.74 5.42 -16.88
C ALA A 137 29.24 5.25 -16.86
N ALA A 138 28.51 6.27 -17.25
CA ALA A 138 27.05 6.15 -17.46
C ALA A 138 26.76 5.15 -18.59
N LYS A 139 25.84 4.24 -18.37
CA LYS A 139 25.36 3.35 -19.44
C LYS A 139 24.64 4.16 -20.49
N ASN A 140 24.90 3.87 -21.77
CA ASN A 140 24.23 4.55 -22.87
C ASN A 140 22.70 4.30 -22.79
N GLY A 141 21.91 5.38 -22.95
CA GLY A 141 20.43 5.29 -22.86
C GLY A 141 19.87 5.04 -21.45
N ALA A 142 20.68 5.11 -20.40
CA ALA A 142 20.26 4.83 -19.03
C ALA A 142 19.84 6.06 -18.22
N LEU A 143 19.73 7.22 -18.86
CA LEU A 143 19.15 8.42 -18.24
C LEU A 143 17.64 8.18 -18.12
N GLN A 144 17.11 8.31 -16.90
CA GLN A 144 15.69 8.18 -16.63
C GLN A 144 15.21 9.36 -15.80
N THR A 145 14.20 10.04 -16.31
CA THR A 145 13.52 11.14 -15.61
C THR A 145 12.14 10.66 -15.16
N VAL A 146 11.87 10.74 -13.86
CA VAL A 146 10.62 10.30 -13.26
C VAL A 146 9.89 11.48 -12.62
N GLU A 147 8.57 11.47 -12.68
CA GLU A 147 7.72 12.45 -11.98
C GLU A 147 7.78 12.19 -10.48
N LEU A 148 7.83 13.25 -9.69
CA LEU A 148 7.72 13.20 -8.24
C LEU A 148 6.33 13.62 -7.80
N VAL A 149 5.66 12.80 -7.02
CA VAL A 149 4.35 13.09 -6.43
C VAL A 149 4.50 13.94 -5.20
N ALA A 150 5.52 14.27 -4.63
CA ALA A 150 5.70 15.24 -3.57
C ALA A 150 7.09 15.85 -3.63
N PRO A 151 7.24 17.15 -3.46
CA PRO A 151 8.54 17.76 -3.30
C PRO A 151 9.25 17.20 -2.06
N LEU A 152 10.58 17.24 -2.09
CA LEU A 152 11.41 16.90 -0.94
C LEU A 152 10.99 17.73 0.28
N GLY A 153 10.83 17.05 1.43
CA GLY A 153 10.48 17.68 2.71
C GLY A 153 8.99 17.92 2.95
N GLN A 154 8.12 17.58 2.01
CA GLN A 154 6.67 17.61 2.24
C GLN A 154 6.15 16.26 2.73
N ARG A 155 5.19 16.30 3.66
CA ARG A 155 4.43 15.13 4.08
C ARG A 155 3.19 15.00 3.22
N VAL A 156 2.93 13.79 2.72
CA VAL A 156 1.74 13.47 1.94
C VAL A 156 1.04 12.30 2.59
N THR A 157 -0.25 12.48 2.90
CA THR A 157 -1.09 11.43 3.49
C THR A 157 -2.01 10.85 2.44
N PHE A 158 -1.92 9.55 2.25
CA PHE A 158 -2.82 8.75 1.43
C PHE A 158 -3.84 8.07 2.34
N SER A 159 -5.12 8.16 2.00
CA SER A 159 -6.21 7.55 2.78
C SER A 159 -7.19 6.81 1.90
N GLY A 160 -7.74 5.73 2.42
CA GLY A 160 -8.75 4.92 1.74
C GLY A 160 -9.39 3.92 2.69
N THR A 161 -10.26 3.07 2.17
CA THR A 161 -11.05 2.14 2.97
C THR A 161 -10.76 0.69 2.59
N ALA A 162 -10.66 -0.16 3.61
CA ALA A 162 -10.72 -1.61 3.48
C ALA A 162 -12.02 -2.12 4.08
N THR A 163 -12.79 -2.89 3.31
CA THR A 163 -14.01 -3.55 3.78
C THR A 163 -13.70 -4.99 4.13
N VAL A 164 -13.97 -5.38 5.36
CA VAL A 164 -13.79 -6.75 5.86
C VAL A 164 -15.15 -7.44 5.91
N ARG A 165 -15.23 -8.64 5.32
CA ARG A 165 -16.42 -9.49 5.34
C ARG A 165 -16.03 -10.87 5.84
N PHE A 166 -16.52 -11.27 6.99
CA PHE A 166 -16.17 -12.56 7.60
C PHE A 166 -17.31 -13.15 8.42
N ASP A 167 -17.24 -14.46 8.64
CA ASP A 167 -18.04 -15.12 9.68
C ASP A 167 -17.32 -14.94 11.03
N PRO A 168 -17.93 -14.27 12.03
CA PRO A 168 -17.32 -14.07 13.34
C PRO A 168 -16.89 -15.37 14.03
N ARG A 169 -17.50 -16.50 13.67
CA ARG A 169 -17.19 -17.81 14.25
C ARG A 169 -15.88 -18.40 13.76
N THR A 170 -15.39 -17.91 12.62
CA THR A 170 -14.16 -18.42 11.98
C THR A 170 -12.94 -17.54 12.22
N MET A 171 -13.16 -16.33 12.76
CA MET A 171 -12.09 -15.38 13.03
C MET A 171 -11.73 -15.42 14.53
N PRO A 172 -10.45 -15.54 14.85
CA PRO A 172 -10.00 -15.41 16.23
C PRO A 172 -10.27 -13.99 16.72
N ALA A 173 -10.73 -13.87 17.95
CA ALA A 173 -10.82 -12.59 18.64
C ALA A 173 -10.46 -12.81 20.11
N PRO A 174 -9.78 -11.87 20.75
CA PRO A 174 -9.55 -11.91 22.18
C PRO A 174 -10.87 -11.75 22.92
N ALA A 175 -10.93 -12.22 24.16
CA ALA A 175 -12.15 -12.13 24.98
C ALA A 175 -12.64 -10.68 25.22
N THR A 176 -11.76 -9.70 25.01
CA THR A 176 -12.00 -8.28 25.30
C THR A 176 -12.33 -7.42 24.08
N LYS A 177 -12.24 -7.98 22.85
CA LYS A 177 -12.47 -7.26 21.60
C LYS A 177 -13.32 -8.06 20.63
N THR A 178 -14.02 -7.35 19.76
CA THR A 178 -14.71 -7.98 18.63
C THR A 178 -13.69 -8.43 17.59
N ALA A 179 -14.07 -9.37 16.72
CA ALA A 179 -13.21 -9.81 15.61
C ALA A 179 -12.88 -8.65 14.64
N ALA A 180 -13.78 -7.68 14.48
CA ALA A 180 -13.55 -6.48 13.65
C ALA A 180 -12.47 -5.57 14.24
N GLU A 181 -12.54 -5.29 15.54
CA GLU A 181 -11.54 -4.49 16.25
C GLU A 181 -10.17 -5.17 16.23
N TRP A 182 -10.16 -6.50 16.36
CA TRP A 182 -8.93 -7.26 16.27
C TRP A 182 -8.30 -7.19 14.87
N VAL A 183 -9.09 -7.31 13.79
CA VAL A 183 -8.59 -7.15 12.41
C VAL A 183 -8.04 -5.74 12.19
N ALA A 184 -8.72 -4.70 12.70
CA ALA A 184 -8.21 -3.33 12.62
C ALA A 184 -6.87 -3.17 13.34
N ALA A 185 -6.72 -3.78 14.54
CA ALA A 185 -5.47 -3.79 15.28
C ALA A 185 -4.35 -4.54 14.52
N LEU A 186 -4.67 -5.67 13.90
CA LEU A 186 -3.73 -6.41 13.04
C LEU A 186 -3.24 -5.54 11.87
N LEU A 187 -4.16 -4.92 11.14
CA LEU A 187 -3.80 -4.04 10.02
C LEU A 187 -2.99 -2.83 10.48
N HIS A 188 -3.34 -2.24 11.63
CA HIS A 188 -2.56 -1.15 12.22
C HIS A 188 -1.12 -1.57 12.55
N THR A 189 -0.94 -2.72 13.20
CA THR A 189 0.38 -3.26 13.53
C THR A 189 1.17 -3.61 12.25
N ALA A 190 0.50 -4.21 11.25
CA ALA A 190 1.13 -4.53 9.97
C ALA A 190 1.58 -3.27 9.21
N LEU A 191 0.79 -2.20 9.23
CA LEU A 191 1.19 -0.91 8.65
C LEU A 191 2.44 -0.35 9.31
N GLY A 192 2.58 -0.52 10.63
CA GLY A 192 3.74 -0.03 11.39
C GLY A 192 5.07 -0.68 11.03
N VAL A 193 5.07 -1.85 10.38
CA VAL A 193 6.30 -2.52 9.93
C VAL A 193 6.64 -2.27 8.45
N ILE A 194 5.84 -1.48 7.73
CA ILE A 194 6.08 -1.11 6.34
C ILE A 194 7.00 0.11 6.29
N PRO A 195 8.27 -0.02 5.88
CA PRO A 195 9.20 1.11 5.89
C PRO A 195 9.00 2.07 4.73
N ALA A 196 8.53 1.58 3.58
CA ALA A 196 8.38 2.37 2.38
C ALA A 196 7.34 1.78 1.41
N VAL A 197 6.69 2.66 0.63
CA VAL A 197 5.66 2.33 -0.36
C VAL A 197 6.05 2.86 -1.74
N GLY A 198 5.64 2.17 -2.80
CA GLY A 198 5.86 2.60 -4.18
C GLY A 198 7.16 2.11 -4.79
N GLY A 199 7.60 2.77 -5.85
CA GLY A 199 8.85 2.49 -6.56
C GLY A 199 10.04 3.22 -5.96
N LEU A 200 11.24 2.86 -6.42
CA LEU A 200 12.51 3.51 -6.05
C LEU A 200 12.82 3.52 -4.54
N LYS A 201 12.32 2.55 -3.77
CA LYS A 201 12.53 2.47 -2.32
C LYS A 201 14.02 2.46 -1.93
N THR A 202 14.86 1.79 -2.72
CA THR A 202 16.32 1.76 -2.51
C THR A 202 17.00 3.13 -2.71
N ALA A 203 16.34 4.05 -3.41
CA ALA A 203 16.78 5.45 -3.56
C ALA A 203 16.15 6.38 -2.51
N GLY A 204 15.49 5.84 -1.49
CA GLY A 204 14.90 6.61 -0.39
C GLY A 204 13.51 7.16 -0.69
N PHE A 205 12.83 6.67 -1.74
CA PHE A 205 11.46 7.09 -2.07
C PHE A 205 10.42 6.37 -1.23
N GLY A 206 9.28 7.04 -1.03
CA GLY A 206 8.09 6.48 -0.41
C GLY A 206 8.24 6.11 1.07
N GLN A 207 9.17 6.72 1.80
CA GLN A 207 9.38 6.44 3.21
C GLN A 207 8.13 6.76 4.04
N VAL A 208 7.69 5.79 4.82
CA VAL A 208 6.54 5.92 5.71
C VAL A 208 6.97 6.57 7.01
N ALA A 209 6.30 7.69 7.37
CA ALA A 209 6.49 8.34 8.66
C ALA A 209 5.46 7.86 9.68
N GLU A 210 4.23 7.76 9.24
CA GLU A 210 3.09 7.40 10.07
C GLU A 210 2.12 6.55 9.26
N ALA A 211 1.53 5.54 9.88
CA ALA A 211 0.47 4.76 9.25
C ALA A 211 -0.52 4.29 10.31
N SER A 212 -1.78 4.21 9.93
CA SER A 212 -2.85 3.79 10.84
C SER A 212 -3.95 3.02 10.13
N ALA A 213 -4.61 2.15 10.88
CA ALA A 213 -5.85 1.51 10.50
C ALA A 213 -6.86 1.69 11.64
N THR A 214 -8.01 2.27 11.33
CA THR A 214 -9.05 2.58 12.32
C THR A 214 -10.40 2.08 11.83
N MET A 215 -11.09 1.31 12.65
CA MET A 215 -12.44 0.87 12.35
C MET A 215 -13.39 2.08 12.36
N THR A 216 -14.14 2.25 11.26
CA THR A 216 -15.07 3.37 11.08
C THR A 216 -16.52 2.96 11.17
N HIS A 217 -16.84 1.73 10.77
CA HIS A 217 -18.22 1.22 10.80
C HIS A 217 -18.23 -0.30 10.94
N ALA A 218 -19.21 -0.84 11.67
CA ALA A 218 -19.49 -2.28 11.79
C ALA A 218 -21.01 -2.53 11.72
N GLU A 219 -21.42 -3.46 10.84
CA GLU A 219 -22.80 -3.91 10.66
C GLU A 219 -22.95 -5.41 10.94
#